data_d7487af81d76a71c2074d10ffb3430d3
#
_entry.id   d7487af81d76a71c2074d10ffb3430d3
#
_cell.length_a   1.000
_cell.length_b   1.000
_cell.length_c   1.000
_cell.angle_alpha   90.00
_cell.angle_beta   90.00
_cell.angle_gamma   90.00
#
_symmetry.space_group_name_H-M   'P 1'
#
loop_
_entity.id
_entity.type
_entity.pdbx_description
1 polymer ?
#
loop_
_entity_poly.entity_id
_entity_poly.type
_entity_poly.pdbx_seq_one_letter_code
_entity_poly.pdbx_strand_id
1 'polypeptide(L)'
;MDNNVVLTMRGISMTFPGVKALDNVDFTLRKGEIHALMGENGAGKSTLIKCLTGINAFEAGEIRVDGIDGPVVNHSTLDAQKKGISTVYQEVNLCPNLSVAENLFIGREPKTKLGTIDWKTMVKKSQKIVDDLDMNIDVTQNLEEYSLALQQMIAIARAVDMDCKVLILDEPTSSLDDNEVEKLFKLMNQLKAKGVGIVFVTHFLEQVYAVCDRITVLRDGQLVGEYPIAELPRVKLVAAMMGKDFDDLAAIKSEESPVFTDDDILIDAEGM
;
A
#
# COMPACT_ATOMS: atom_id res chain seq x y z
N MET A 1 -13.66 11.77 15.98
CA MET A 1 -12.59 11.88 14.95
C MET A 1 -12.71 13.24 14.29
N ASP A 2 -11.59 13.84 13.89
CA ASP A 2 -11.58 14.98 12.99
C ASP A 2 -12.25 14.56 11.67
N ASN A 3 -13.09 15.42 11.07
CA ASN A 3 -13.87 15.11 9.86
C ASN A 3 -13.02 14.68 8.65
N ASN A 4 -11.71 14.92 8.68
CA ASN A 4 -10.76 14.57 7.62
C ASN A 4 -10.01 13.24 7.87
N VAL A 5 -10.19 12.58 9.01
CA VAL A 5 -9.49 11.33 9.34
C VAL A 5 -10.36 10.13 9.01
N VAL A 6 -9.82 9.18 8.23
CA VAL A 6 -10.53 7.94 7.86
C VAL A 6 -10.15 6.77 8.77
N LEU A 7 -8.91 6.74 9.27
CA LEU A 7 -8.40 5.68 10.15
C LEU A 7 -7.45 6.27 11.20
N THR A 8 -7.60 5.80 12.44
CA THR A 8 -6.57 5.98 13.48
C THR A 8 -6.26 4.65 14.13
N MET A 9 -4.99 4.44 14.38
CA MET A 9 -4.46 3.40 15.26
C MET A 9 -3.70 4.10 16.36
N ARG A 10 -3.96 3.79 17.64
CA ARG A 10 -3.35 4.45 18.79
C ARG A 10 -2.81 3.42 19.77
N GLY A 11 -1.53 3.57 20.13
CA GLY A 11 -0.87 2.75 21.12
C GLY A 11 -0.80 1.26 20.78
N ILE A 12 -0.76 0.90 19.49
CA ILE A 12 -0.77 -0.50 19.06
C ILE A 12 0.50 -1.19 19.51
N SER A 13 0.32 -2.23 20.32
CA SER A 13 1.42 -3.07 20.82
C SER A 13 1.14 -4.53 20.54
N MET A 14 2.20 -5.24 20.11
CA MET A 14 2.14 -6.66 19.80
C MET A 14 3.49 -7.34 19.98
N THR A 15 3.49 -8.50 20.65
CA THR A 15 4.67 -9.31 20.93
C THR A 15 4.54 -10.69 20.28
N PHE A 16 5.57 -11.14 19.59
CA PHE A 16 5.76 -12.54 19.22
C PHE A 16 6.74 -13.20 20.21
N PRO A 17 6.80 -14.53 20.32
CA PRO A 17 7.76 -15.20 21.18
C PRO A 17 9.19 -14.67 20.95
N GLY A 18 9.73 -13.95 21.94
CA GLY A 18 11.07 -13.38 21.92
C GLY A 18 11.24 -12.03 21.21
N VAL A 19 10.20 -11.46 20.59
CA VAL A 19 10.31 -10.18 19.86
C VAL A 19 9.08 -9.30 20.09
N LYS A 20 9.28 -8.07 20.56
CA LYS A 20 8.25 -7.03 20.57
C LYS A 20 8.17 -6.40 19.18
N ALA A 21 7.20 -6.86 18.39
CA ALA A 21 7.07 -6.47 16.99
C ALA A 21 6.45 -5.09 16.79
N LEU A 22 5.61 -4.64 17.75
CA LEU A 22 5.07 -3.29 17.83
C LEU A 22 5.07 -2.84 19.29
N ASP A 23 5.54 -1.63 19.52
CA ASP A 23 5.64 -1.00 20.83
C ASP A 23 5.01 0.38 20.82
N ASN A 24 3.75 0.46 21.26
CA ASN A 24 3.00 1.72 21.39
C ASN A 24 2.97 2.56 20.09
N VAL A 25 2.67 1.91 18.94
CA VAL A 25 2.69 2.55 17.63
C VAL A 25 1.38 3.29 17.37
N ASP A 26 1.52 4.56 16.97
CA ASP A 26 0.46 5.40 16.46
C ASP A 26 0.52 5.47 14.93
N PHE A 27 -0.65 5.46 14.27
CA PHE A 27 -0.78 5.69 12.85
C PHE A 27 -2.08 6.44 12.54
N THR A 28 -2.04 7.39 11.62
CA THR A 28 -3.21 8.17 11.22
C THR A 28 -3.27 8.31 9.71
N LEU A 29 -4.42 7.95 9.11
CA LEU A 29 -4.68 8.13 7.68
C LEU A 29 -5.84 9.10 7.48
N ARG A 30 -5.71 10.01 6.52
CA ARG A 30 -6.75 10.98 6.16
C ARG A 30 -7.52 10.53 4.93
N LYS A 31 -8.71 11.10 4.76
CA LYS A 31 -9.52 10.92 3.53
C LYS A 31 -8.80 11.56 2.35
N GLY A 32 -8.74 10.85 1.23
CA GLY A 32 -8.08 11.36 0.03
C GLY A 32 -6.60 11.66 0.23
N GLU A 33 -5.91 10.81 0.98
CA GLU A 33 -4.48 10.88 1.24
C GLU A 33 -3.78 9.61 0.74
N ILE A 34 -2.61 9.75 0.15
CA ILE A 34 -1.68 8.64 -0.07
C ILE A 34 -0.58 8.77 0.98
N HIS A 35 -0.59 7.85 1.94
CA HIS A 35 0.30 7.84 3.08
C HIS A 35 1.29 6.68 2.99
N ALA A 36 2.58 6.98 2.86
CA ALA A 36 3.62 5.97 2.86
C ALA A 36 3.86 5.40 4.27
N LEU A 37 3.97 4.08 4.38
CA LEU A 37 4.44 3.39 5.59
C LEU A 37 5.80 2.78 5.30
N MET A 38 6.84 3.34 5.88
CA MET A 38 8.23 2.97 5.60
C MET A 38 8.99 2.53 6.86
N GLY A 39 10.13 1.89 6.62
CA GLY A 39 11.04 1.34 7.62
C GLY A 39 11.82 0.17 7.05
N GLU A 40 12.89 -0.24 7.69
CA GLU A 40 13.67 -1.42 7.31
C GLU A 40 12.86 -2.73 7.40
N ASN A 41 13.41 -3.82 6.87
CA ASN A 41 12.84 -5.14 7.06
C ASN A 41 12.82 -5.48 8.55
N GLY A 42 11.67 -5.95 9.05
CA GLY A 42 11.49 -6.18 10.48
C GLY A 42 11.04 -4.96 11.30
N ALA A 43 10.93 -3.76 10.73
CA ALA A 43 10.51 -2.54 11.44
C ALA A 43 9.08 -2.56 11.99
N GLY A 44 8.26 -3.59 11.67
CA GLY A 44 6.89 -3.73 12.16
C GLY A 44 5.79 -3.36 11.16
N LYS A 45 6.13 -2.91 9.93
CA LYS A 45 5.14 -2.48 8.91
C LYS A 45 4.05 -3.53 8.64
N SER A 46 4.46 -4.74 8.23
CA SER A 46 3.52 -5.83 7.93
C SER A 46 2.77 -6.30 9.17
N THR A 47 3.37 -6.20 10.36
CA THR A 47 2.70 -6.51 11.62
C THR A 47 1.59 -5.50 11.91
N LEU A 48 1.85 -4.20 11.70
CA LEU A 48 0.85 -3.14 11.86
C LEU A 48 -0.35 -3.34 10.92
N ILE A 49 -0.08 -3.67 9.64
CA ILE A 49 -1.11 -4.00 8.65
C ILE A 49 -1.90 -5.24 9.06
N LYS A 50 -1.23 -6.30 9.54
CA LYS A 50 -1.88 -7.53 10.00
C LYS A 50 -2.76 -7.31 11.24
N CYS A 51 -2.38 -6.40 12.14
CA CYS A 51 -3.22 -5.97 13.25
C CYS A 51 -4.45 -5.20 12.74
N LEU A 52 -4.28 -4.30 11.78
CA LEU A 52 -5.37 -3.54 11.18
C LEU A 52 -6.37 -4.45 10.46
N THR A 53 -5.88 -5.45 9.73
CA THR A 53 -6.71 -6.37 8.93
C THR A 53 -7.29 -7.55 9.72
N GLY A 54 -6.94 -7.68 11.01
CA GLY A 54 -7.44 -8.75 11.87
C GLY A 54 -6.82 -10.12 11.63
N ILE A 55 -5.68 -10.19 10.94
CA ILE A 55 -4.86 -11.40 10.83
C ILE A 55 -4.16 -11.68 12.15
N ASN A 56 -3.68 -10.61 12.81
CA ASN A 56 -3.06 -10.68 14.12
C ASN A 56 -3.91 -9.89 15.14
N ALA A 57 -4.10 -10.47 16.32
CA ALA A 57 -4.64 -9.74 17.46
C ALA A 57 -3.52 -8.90 18.08
N PHE A 58 -3.78 -7.63 18.38
CA PHE A 58 -2.86 -6.78 19.14
C PHE A 58 -3.17 -6.86 20.64
N GLU A 59 -2.15 -6.64 21.48
CA GLU A 59 -2.24 -6.77 22.95
C GLU A 59 -2.77 -5.51 23.61
N ALA A 60 -2.45 -4.33 23.04
CA ALA A 60 -2.86 -3.04 23.56
C ALA A 60 -3.07 -2.05 22.40
N GLY A 61 -3.85 -1.01 22.69
CA GLY A 61 -4.17 0.06 21.76
C GLY A 61 -5.62 0.02 21.27
N GLU A 62 -5.93 0.92 20.35
CA GLU A 62 -7.25 0.97 19.72
C GLU A 62 -7.16 1.35 18.24
N ILE A 63 -8.10 0.83 17.46
CA ILE A 63 -8.29 1.18 16.04
C ILE A 63 -9.65 1.85 15.90
N ARG A 64 -9.73 2.97 15.19
CA ARG A 64 -10.99 3.64 14.85
C ARG A 64 -11.06 3.89 13.36
N VAL A 65 -12.24 3.68 12.78
CA VAL A 65 -12.54 3.88 11.36
C VAL A 65 -13.70 4.86 11.24
N ASP A 66 -13.61 5.78 10.30
CA ASP A 66 -14.66 6.76 10.03
C ASP A 66 -16.00 6.10 9.72
N GLY A 67 -17.08 6.66 10.31
CA GLY A 67 -18.44 6.13 10.16
C GLY A 67 -18.74 4.89 10.99
N ILE A 68 -17.83 4.47 11.89
CA ILE A 68 -18.07 3.40 12.87
C ILE A 68 -17.91 3.97 14.29
N ASP A 69 -18.93 3.80 15.12
CA ASP A 69 -18.92 4.27 16.49
C ASP A 69 -18.02 3.38 17.37
N GLY A 70 -17.09 4.02 18.08
CA GLY A 70 -16.19 3.35 19.02
C GLY A 70 -14.97 2.69 18.37
N PRO A 71 -14.17 1.99 19.18
CA PRO A 71 -13.03 1.21 18.70
C PRO A 71 -13.47 -0.01 17.88
N VAL A 72 -12.68 -0.31 16.87
CA VAL A 72 -12.90 -1.44 15.95
C VAL A 72 -11.92 -2.56 16.27
N VAL A 73 -12.41 -3.78 16.39
CA VAL A 73 -11.61 -5.00 16.43
C VAL A 73 -11.95 -5.82 15.18
N ASN A 74 -10.96 -6.11 14.36
CA ASN A 74 -11.11 -6.98 13.22
C ASN A 74 -10.66 -8.39 13.59
N HIS A 75 -11.44 -9.40 13.22
CA HIS A 75 -11.17 -10.82 13.51
C HIS A 75 -10.74 -11.59 12.26
N SER A 76 -10.80 -10.96 11.10
CA SER A 76 -10.37 -11.51 9.80
C SER A 76 -10.28 -10.40 8.76
N THR A 77 -9.61 -10.68 7.65
CA THR A 77 -9.55 -9.78 6.50
C THR A 77 -10.93 -9.48 5.91
N LEU A 78 -11.84 -10.47 5.93
CA LEU A 78 -13.23 -10.28 5.49
C LEU A 78 -14.00 -9.34 6.43
N ASP A 79 -13.75 -9.40 7.73
CA ASP A 79 -14.37 -8.50 8.71
C ASP A 79 -13.84 -7.07 8.53
N ALA A 80 -12.54 -6.89 8.32
CA ALA A 80 -11.94 -5.61 7.98
C ALA A 80 -12.54 -5.03 6.68
N GLN A 81 -12.71 -5.86 5.67
CA GLN A 81 -13.27 -5.48 4.38
C GLN A 81 -14.73 -4.98 4.50
N LYS A 82 -15.55 -5.64 5.32
CA LYS A 82 -16.92 -5.17 5.63
C LYS A 82 -16.95 -3.80 6.32
N LYS A 83 -15.86 -3.42 6.96
CA LYS A 83 -15.68 -2.12 7.63
C LYS A 83 -15.01 -1.07 6.73
N GLY A 84 -14.80 -1.41 5.45
CA GLY A 84 -14.22 -0.53 4.44
C GLY A 84 -12.69 -0.51 4.43
N ILE A 85 -12.02 -1.52 5.00
CA ILE A 85 -10.55 -1.67 4.97
C ILE A 85 -10.21 -2.82 4.04
N SER A 86 -9.55 -2.54 2.93
CA SER A 86 -9.14 -3.54 1.95
C SER A 86 -7.63 -3.54 1.76
N THR A 87 -7.05 -4.73 1.54
CA THR A 87 -5.62 -4.90 1.30
C THR A 87 -5.40 -5.61 -0.03
N VAL A 88 -4.51 -5.05 -0.83
CA VAL A 88 -3.93 -5.70 -2.00
C VAL A 88 -2.49 -6.03 -1.65
N TYR A 89 -2.20 -7.31 -1.53
CA TYR A 89 -0.87 -7.83 -1.21
C TYR A 89 -0.01 -7.91 -2.47
N GLN A 90 1.29 -8.05 -2.30
CA GLN A 90 2.28 -8.25 -3.36
C GLN A 90 1.91 -9.44 -4.26
N GLU A 91 1.46 -10.56 -3.67
CA GLU A 91 0.87 -11.66 -4.42
C GLU A 91 -0.61 -11.37 -4.69
N VAL A 92 -0.96 -11.25 -5.96
CA VAL A 92 -2.32 -10.92 -6.39
C VAL A 92 -3.26 -12.09 -6.09
N ASN A 93 -4.12 -11.95 -5.07
CA ASN A 93 -5.10 -12.95 -4.68
C ASN A 93 -6.31 -12.97 -5.64
N LEU A 94 -6.05 -13.26 -6.90
CA LEU A 94 -7.03 -13.44 -7.97
C LEU A 94 -6.87 -14.84 -8.58
N CYS A 95 -7.91 -15.29 -9.28
CA CYS A 95 -7.93 -16.58 -9.95
C CYS A 95 -7.58 -16.40 -11.44
N PRO A 96 -6.36 -16.77 -11.90
CA PRO A 96 -5.89 -16.49 -13.26
C PRO A 96 -6.76 -17.12 -14.35
N ASN A 97 -7.30 -18.30 -14.08
CA ASN A 97 -8.15 -19.10 -14.98
C ASN A 97 -9.63 -18.68 -15.01
N LEU A 98 -9.99 -17.65 -14.27
CA LEU A 98 -11.33 -17.05 -14.32
C LEU A 98 -11.27 -15.72 -15.08
N SER A 99 -12.41 -15.33 -15.66
CA SER A 99 -12.55 -14.04 -16.32
C SER A 99 -12.35 -12.88 -15.34
N VAL A 100 -12.04 -11.69 -15.86
CA VAL A 100 -11.98 -10.47 -15.05
C VAL A 100 -13.30 -10.22 -14.34
N ALA A 101 -14.44 -10.43 -15.00
CA ALA A 101 -15.76 -10.27 -14.40
C ALA A 101 -16.00 -11.22 -13.22
N GLU A 102 -15.59 -12.48 -13.33
CA GLU A 102 -15.66 -13.43 -12.22
C GLU A 102 -14.76 -13.01 -11.06
N ASN A 103 -13.53 -12.61 -11.34
CA ASN A 103 -12.59 -12.12 -10.31
C ASN A 103 -13.12 -10.90 -9.56
N LEU A 104 -13.77 -9.96 -10.25
CA LEU A 104 -14.38 -8.78 -9.62
C LEU A 104 -15.55 -9.14 -8.70
N PHE A 105 -16.32 -10.18 -9.01
CA PHE A 105 -17.53 -10.54 -8.29
C PHE A 105 -17.47 -11.85 -7.50
N ILE A 106 -16.31 -12.50 -7.40
CA ILE A 106 -16.16 -13.76 -6.68
C ILE A 106 -16.71 -13.66 -5.25
N GLY A 107 -17.62 -14.59 -4.89
CA GLY A 107 -18.29 -14.64 -3.59
C GLY A 107 -19.45 -13.63 -3.41
N ARG A 108 -19.75 -12.80 -4.42
CA ARG A 108 -20.82 -11.80 -4.42
C ARG A 108 -21.50 -11.67 -5.80
N GLU A 109 -21.52 -12.76 -6.54
CA GLU A 109 -22.09 -12.82 -7.88
C GLU A 109 -23.55 -12.37 -7.88
N PRO A 110 -23.97 -11.48 -8.81
CA PRO A 110 -25.36 -11.11 -8.95
C PRO A 110 -26.19 -12.34 -9.31
N LYS A 111 -27.37 -12.47 -8.69
CA LYS A 111 -28.26 -13.63 -8.89
C LYS A 111 -29.53 -13.22 -9.63
N THR A 112 -29.99 -14.11 -10.48
CA THR A 112 -31.33 -14.04 -11.11
C THR A 112 -32.43 -14.30 -10.06
N LYS A 113 -33.69 -14.04 -10.43
CA LYS A 113 -34.83 -14.37 -9.58
C LYS A 113 -34.93 -15.88 -9.23
N LEU A 114 -34.29 -16.76 -10.01
CA LEU A 114 -34.24 -18.19 -9.80
C LEU A 114 -33.04 -18.66 -8.96
N GLY A 115 -32.19 -17.70 -8.49
CA GLY A 115 -31.03 -18.02 -7.66
C GLY A 115 -29.76 -18.43 -8.42
N THR A 116 -29.79 -18.50 -9.75
CA THR A 116 -28.61 -18.75 -10.59
C THR A 116 -27.80 -17.49 -10.81
N ILE A 117 -26.52 -17.59 -11.21
CA ILE A 117 -25.67 -16.43 -11.50
C ILE A 117 -26.24 -15.66 -12.72
N ASP A 118 -26.39 -14.35 -12.55
CA ASP A 118 -26.76 -13.45 -13.65
C ASP A 118 -25.50 -12.92 -14.35
N TRP A 119 -24.99 -13.70 -15.27
CA TRP A 119 -23.80 -13.41 -16.06
C TRP A 119 -23.89 -12.09 -16.81
N LYS A 120 -25.06 -11.79 -17.39
CA LYS A 120 -25.26 -10.54 -18.14
C LYS A 120 -25.10 -9.31 -17.25
N THR A 121 -25.70 -9.34 -16.08
CA THR A 121 -25.58 -8.27 -15.10
C THR A 121 -24.16 -8.18 -14.55
N MET A 122 -23.49 -9.31 -14.29
CA MET A 122 -22.12 -9.36 -13.80
C MET A 122 -21.15 -8.73 -14.81
N VAL A 123 -21.17 -9.14 -16.07
CA VAL A 123 -20.31 -8.58 -17.13
C VAL A 123 -20.56 -7.09 -17.30
N LYS A 124 -21.84 -6.65 -17.35
CA LYS A 124 -22.17 -5.23 -17.48
C LYS A 124 -21.64 -4.37 -16.31
N LYS A 125 -21.76 -4.86 -15.07
CA LYS A 125 -21.25 -4.16 -13.89
C LYS A 125 -19.73 -4.14 -13.89
N SER A 126 -19.08 -5.26 -14.22
CA SER A 126 -17.64 -5.38 -14.32
C SER A 126 -17.06 -4.40 -15.34
N GLN A 127 -17.68 -4.33 -16.53
CA GLN A 127 -17.24 -3.39 -17.57
C GLN A 127 -17.33 -1.94 -17.06
N LYS A 128 -18.43 -1.59 -16.38
CA LYS A 128 -18.56 -0.26 -15.79
C LYS A 128 -17.45 0.03 -14.75
N ILE A 129 -17.09 -0.93 -13.89
CA ILE A 129 -16.04 -0.74 -12.88
C ILE A 129 -14.70 -0.42 -13.54
N VAL A 130 -14.33 -1.19 -14.57
CA VAL A 130 -13.04 -1.00 -15.26
C VAL A 130 -13.03 0.28 -16.10
N ASP A 131 -14.15 0.64 -16.73
CA ASP A 131 -14.31 1.89 -17.47
C ASP A 131 -14.22 3.11 -16.55
N ASP A 132 -14.83 3.07 -15.35
CA ASP A 132 -14.78 4.14 -14.34
C ASP A 132 -13.36 4.38 -13.78
N LEU A 133 -12.42 3.46 -14.05
CA LEU A 133 -11.01 3.50 -13.68
C LEU A 133 -10.06 3.66 -14.88
N ASP A 134 -10.61 4.02 -16.06
CA ASP A 134 -9.85 4.20 -17.31
C ASP A 134 -9.06 2.94 -17.76
N MET A 135 -9.50 1.74 -17.36
CA MET A 135 -8.93 0.48 -17.80
C MET A 135 -9.62 0.02 -19.08
N ASN A 136 -8.91 0.09 -20.20
CA ASN A 136 -9.43 -0.38 -21.49
C ASN A 136 -9.18 -1.89 -21.65
N ILE A 137 -10.03 -2.72 -21.02
CA ILE A 137 -9.92 -4.17 -21.02
C ILE A 137 -11.29 -4.84 -21.27
N ASP A 138 -11.27 -6.04 -21.85
CA ASP A 138 -12.43 -6.91 -22.00
C ASP A 138 -12.60 -7.77 -20.74
N VAL A 139 -13.64 -7.50 -19.96
CA VAL A 139 -13.89 -8.19 -18.69
C VAL A 139 -14.31 -9.66 -18.85
N THR A 140 -14.59 -10.12 -20.09
CA THR A 140 -14.96 -11.52 -20.37
C THR A 140 -13.75 -12.43 -20.60
N GLN A 141 -12.57 -11.86 -20.82
CA GLN A 141 -11.32 -12.60 -20.97
C GLN A 141 -10.79 -13.10 -19.63
N ASN A 142 -10.03 -14.20 -19.67
CA ASN A 142 -9.38 -14.74 -18.49
C ASN A 142 -8.30 -13.78 -17.97
N LEU A 143 -8.13 -13.76 -16.66
CA LEU A 143 -7.21 -12.84 -16.01
C LEU A 143 -5.75 -13.08 -16.42
N GLU A 144 -5.35 -14.31 -16.70
CA GLU A 144 -4.00 -14.70 -17.14
C GLU A 144 -3.58 -14.09 -18.50
N GLU A 145 -4.56 -13.63 -19.31
CA GLU A 145 -4.29 -12.96 -20.58
C GLU A 145 -3.76 -11.52 -20.39
N TYR A 146 -3.84 -11.00 -19.18
CA TYR A 146 -3.45 -9.63 -18.84
C TYR A 146 -2.10 -9.58 -18.12
N SER A 147 -1.36 -8.47 -18.31
CA SER A 147 -0.09 -8.24 -17.60
C SER A 147 -0.31 -8.21 -16.08
N LEU A 148 0.77 -8.47 -15.33
CA LEU A 148 0.74 -8.47 -13.88
C LEU A 148 0.24 -7.12 -13.32
N ALA A 149 0.62 -6.01 -13.95
CA ALA A 149 0.14 -4.68 -13.60
C ALA A 149 -1.38 -4.55 -13.73
N LEU A 150 -1.95 -5.03 -14.85
CA LEU A 150 -3.41 -5.01 -15.02
C LEU A 150 -4.11 -5.91 -14.00
N GLN A 151 -3.54 -7.08 -13.71
CA GLN A 151 -4.06 -7.95 -12.64
C GLN A 151 -4.07 -7.23 -11.28
N GLN A 152 -3.00 -6.50 -10.96
CA GLN A 152 -2.91 -5.68 -9.76
C GLN A 152 -4.00 -4.58 -9.74
N MET A 153 -4.17 -3.88 -10.86
CA MET A 153 -5.21 -2.85 -11.00
C MET A 153 -6.63 -3.44 -10.87
N ILE A 154 -6.87 -4.65 -11.36
CA ILE A 154 -8.13 -5.38 -11.20
C ILE A 154 -8.38 -5.75 -9.73
N ALA A 155 -7.33 -6.17 -8.99
CA ALA A 155 -7.44 -6.42 -7.55
C ALA A 155 -7.82 -5.14 -6.78
N ILE A 156 -7.24 -4.00 -7.15
CA ILE A 156 -7.59 -2.68 -6.60
C ILE A 156 -9.04 -2.32 -6.96
N ALA A 157 -9.44 -2.49 -8.22
CA ALA A 157 -10.80 -2.23 -8.69
C ALA A 157 -11.84 -3.04 -7.89
N ARG A 158 -11.56 -4.33 -7.64
CA ARG A 158 -12.39 -5.18 -6.79
C ARG A 158 -12.52 -4.66 -5.37
N ALA A 159 -11.41 -4.21 -4.77
CA ALA A 159 -11.41 -3.65 -3.42
C ALA A 159 -12.26 -2.38 -3.33
N VAL A 160 -12.13 -1.49 -4.32
CA VAL A 160 -12.85 -0.21 -4.38
C VAL A 160 -14.35 -0.40 -4.60
N ASP A 161 -14.77 -1.37 -5.45
CA ASP A 161 -16.19 -1.69 -5.68
C ASP A 161 -16.89 -2.21 -4.42
N MET A 162 -16.15 -2.52 -3.37
CA MET A 162 -16.66 -2.97 -2.07
C MET A 162 -16.72 -1.84 -1.02
N ASP A 163 -16.97 -0.59 -1.42
CA ASP A 163 -17.06 0.58 -0.54
C ASP A 163 -15.78 0.79 0.31
N CYS A 164 -14.62 0.57 -0.28
CA CYS A 164 -13.33 0.73 0.37
C CYS A 164 -13.10 2.20 0.77
N LYS A 165 -12.87 2.44 2.06
CA LYS A 165 -12.48 3.74 2.63
C LYS A 165 -10.97 3.83 2.84
N VAL A 166 -10.37 2.69 3.19
CA VAL A 166 -8.94 2.50 3.47
C VAL A 166 -8.42 1.40 2.57
N LEU A 167 -7.56 1.76 1.63
CA LEU A 167 -6.89 0.84 0.72
C LEU A 167 -5.44 0.67 1.14
N ILE A 168 -5.01 -0.55 1.40
CA ILE A 168 -3.63 -0.88 1.73
C ILE A 168 -3.01 -1.54 0.51
N LEU A 169 -1.91 -0.99 0.03
CA LEU A 169 -1.10 -1.51 -1.06
C LEU A 169 0.25 -1.92 -0.51
N ASP A 170 0.49 -3.23 -0.43
CA ASP A 170 1.73 -3.80 0.13
C ASP A 170 2.65 -4.22 -1.01
N GLU A 171 3.71 -3.42 -1.23
CA GLU A 171 4.70 -3.55 -2.31
C GLU A 171 4.11 -3.75 -3.73
N PRO A 172 3.14 -2.92 -4.15
CA PRO A 172 2.38 -3.17 -5.37
C PRO A 172 3.20 -2.96 -6.65
N THR A 173 4.40 -2.41 -6.57
CA THR A 173 5.26 -2.04 -7.71
C THR A 173 6.47 -2.93 -7.89
N SER A 174 6.67 -3.94 -7.03
CA SER A 174 7.89 -4.75 -6.99
C SER A 174 8.18 -5.55 -8.27
N SER A 175 7.19 -5.78 -9.10
CA SER A 175 7.29 -6.57 -10.34
C SER A 175 6.80 -5.80 -11.57
N LEU A 176 6.68 -4.47 -11.47
CA LEU A 176 6.16 -3.61 -12.54
C LEU A 176 7.30 -2.84 -13.21
N ASP A 177 7.16 -2.59 -14.50
CA ASP A 177 8.02 -1.64 -15.22
C ASP A 177 7.60 -0.19 -14.96
N ASP A 178 8.41 0.79 -15.38
CA ASP A 178 8.18 2.22 -15.14
C ASP A 178 6.84 2.71 -15.72
N ASN A 179 6.44 2.24 -16.91
CA ASN A 179 5.18 2.62 -17.55
C ASN A 179 3.97 2.03 -16.79
N GLU A 180 4.14 0.83 -16.25
CA GLU A 180 3.12 0.16 -15.43
C GLU A 180 2.97 0.85 -14.07
N VAL A 181 4.08 1.27 -13.46
CA VAL A 181 4.10 2.08 -12.23
C VAL A 181 3.35 3.40 -12.43
N GLU A 182 3.57 4.10 -13.55
CA GLU A 182 2.84 5.34 -13.86
C GLU A 182 1.32 5.11 -13.96
N LYS A 183 0.88 4.02 -14.58
CA LYS A 183 -0.54 3.66 -14.66
C LYS A 183 -1.13 3.39 -13.27
N LEU A 184 -0.40 2.67 -12.43
CA LEU A 184 -0.80 2.42 -11.04
C LEU A 184 -0.91 3.74 -10.26
N PHE A 185 0.05 4.65 -10.39
CA PHE A 185 0.02 5.96 -9.73
C PHE A 185 -1.15 6.83 -10.22
N LYS A 186 -1.48 6.77 -11.51
CA LYS A 186 -2.68 7.43 -12.04
C LYS A 186 -3.94 6.89 -11.36
N LEU A 187 -4.07 5.57 -11.25
CA LEU A 187 -5.18 4.93 -10.55
C LEU A 187 -5.24 5.34 -9.07
N MET A 188 -4.12 5.32 -8.36
CA MET A 188 -4.05 5.75 -6.95
C MET A 188 -4.52 7.21 -6.79
N ASN A 189 -4.08 8.12 -7.66
CA ASN A 189 -4.51 9.51 -7.65
C ASN A 189 -6.01 9.68 -7.96
N GLN A 190 -6.58 8.88 -8.85
CA GLN A 190 -8.03 8.86 -9.11
C GLN A 190 -8.81 8.42 -7.87
N LEU A 191 -8.33 7.40 -7.14
CA LEU A 191 -8.95 6.91 -5.91
C LEU A 191 -8.83 7.93 -4.76
N LYS A 192 -7.67 8.54 -4.63
CA LYS A 192 -7.43 9.67 -3.72
C LYS A 192 -8.43 10.80 -3.97
N ALA A 193 -8.65 11.20 -5.22
CA ALA A 193 -9.61 12.23 -5.59
C ALA A 193 -11.07 11.85 -5.25
N LYS A 194 -11.38 10.54 -5.21
CA LYS A 194 -12.67 10.00 -4.75
C LYS A 194 -12.78 9.92 -3.21
N GLY A 195 -11.74 10.33 -2.47
CA GLY A 195 -11.75 10.37 -1.00
C GLY A 195 -11.25 9.09 -0.34
N VAL A 196 -10.76 8.10 -1.09
CA VAL A 196 -10.15 6.89 -0.51
C VAL A 196 -8.82 7.25 0.13
N GLY A 197 -8.61 6.84 1.39
CA GLY A 197 -7.30 6.91 2.05
C GLY A 197 -6.46 5.70 1.65
N ILE A 198 -5.22 5.92 1.20
CA ILE A 198 -4.35 4.87 0.70
C ILE A 198 -3.12 4.75 1.59
N VAL A 199 -2.88 3.56 2.14
CA VAL A 199 -1.60 3.19 2.79
C VAL A 199 -0.73 2.53 1.73
N PHE A 200 0.39 3.17 1.42
CA PHE A 200 1.33 2.69 0.40
C PHE A 200 2.61 2.20 1.07
N VAL A 201 2.82 0.89 1.02
CA VAL A 201 4.04 0.25 1.56
C VAL A 201 4.97 -0.05 0.40
N THR A 202 6.17 0.51 0.43
CA THR A 202 7.21 0.29 -0.56
C THR A 202 8.58 0.55 0.06
N HIS A 203 9.61 0.00 -0.53
CA HIS A 203 11.00 0.31 -0.22
C HIS A 203 11.64 1.26 -1.25
N PHE A 204 10.92 1.65 -2.32
CA PHE A 204 11.39 2.55 -3.37
C PHE A 204 11.13 4.01 -2.98
N LEU A 205 12.16 4.71 -2.51
CA LEU A 205 12.08 6.12 -2.10
C LEU A 205 11.56 7.03 -3.22
N GLU A 206 12.00 6.82 -4.45
CA GLU A 206 11.57 7.60 -5.62
C GLU A 206 10.04 7.60 -5.76
N GLN A 207 9.43 6.44 -5.59
CA GLN A 207 7.99 6.26 -5.69
C GLN A 207 7.23 7.00 -4.59
N VAL A 208 7.78 6.97 -3.36
CA VAL A 208 7.18 7.69 -2.22
C VAL A 208 7.14 9.18 -2.50
N TYR A 209 8.25 9.76 -2.98
CA TYR A 209 8.31 11.19 -3.32
C TYR A 209 7.48 11.56 -4.54
N ALA A 210 7.20 10.60 -5.44
CA ALA A 210 6.40 10.84 -6.63
C ALA A 210 4.90 10.90 -6.35
N VAL A 211 4.37 10.11 -5.40
CA VAL A 211 2.91 9.92 -5.27
C VAL A 211 2.35 10.16 -3.89
N CYS A 212 3.16 10.11 -2.81
CA CYS A 212 2.66 10.22 -1.44
C CYS A 212 2.57 11.67 -0.95
N ASP A 213 1.61 11.92 -0.08
CA ASP A 213 1.43 13.21 0.62
C ASP A 213 2.20 13.24 1.93
N ARG A 214 2.17 12.13 2.66
CA ARG A 214 2.79 11.98 3.99
C ARG A 214 3.47 10.63 4.12
N ILE A 215 4.32 10.52 5.11
CA ILE A 215 5.07 9.32 5.43
C ILE A 215 5.10 9.08 6.94
N THR A 216 4.88 7.84 7.34
CA THR A 216 5.17 7.33 8.67
C THR A 216 6.40 6.41 8.58
N VAL A 217 7.38 6.65 9.43
CA VAL A 217 8.60 5.85 9.53
C VAL A 217 8.53 5.00 10.80
N LEU A 218 8.64 3.69 10.63
CA LEU A 218 8.79 2.72 11.72
C LEU A 218 10.23 2.21 11.77
N ARG A 219 10.72 1.94 12.98
CA ARG A 219 11.99 1.26 13.25
C ARG A 219 11.88 0.45 14.53
N ASP A 220 12.33 -0.80 14.49
CA ASP A 220 12.35 -1.72 15.65
C ASP A 220 11.00 -1.80 16.40
N GLY A 221 9.89 -1.80 15.63
CA GLY A 221 8.54 -1.84 16.19
C GLY A 221 8.04 -0.53 16.79
N GLN A 222 8.76 0.58 16.64
CA GLN A 222 8.40 1.88 17.20
C GLN A 222 8.17 2.93 16.11
N LEU A 223 7.35 3.93 16.42
CA LEU A 223 7.16 5.10 15.57
C LEU A 223 8.36 6.03 15.70
N VAL A 224 9.13 6.23 14.62
CA VAL A 224 10.21 7.23 14.55
C VAL A 224 9.65 8.62 14.31
N GLY A 225 8.68 8.74 13.40
CA GLY A 225 8.03 10.01 13.11
C GLY A 225 7.06 9.92 11.93
N GLU A 226 6.28 10.98 11.80
CA GLU A 226 5.32 11.20 10.73
C GLU A 226 5.59 12.57 10.11
N TYR A 227 5.70 12.62 8.78
CA TYR A 227 6.16 13.83 8.08
C TYR A 227 5.34 14.07 6.81
N PRO A 228 5.03 15.34 6.47
CA PRO A 228 4.64 15.72 5.12
C PRO A 228 5.82 15.46 4.15
N ILE A 229 5.57 14.85 3.01
CA ILE A 229 6.65 14.56 2.04
C ILE A 229 7.30 15.83 1.51
N ALA A 230 6.51 16.90 1.29
CA ALA A 230 7.01 18.17 0.78
C ALA A 230 8.06 18.85 1.71
N GLU A 231 8.06 18.49 3.00
CA GLU A 231 8.94 19.07 4.02
C GLU A 231 10.07 18.13 4.43
N LEU A 232 10.15 16.92 3.88
CA LEU A 232 11.08 15.87 4.27
C LEU A 232 12.18 15.67 3.22
N PRO A 233 13.43 16.18 3.43
CA PRO A 233 14.54 15.86 2.55
C PRO A 233 14.87 14.36 2.55
N ARG A 234 15.23 13.80 1.39
CA ARG A 234 15.56 12.37 1.24
C ARG A 234 16.60 11.87 2.23
N VAL A 235 17.65 12.65 2.46
CA VAL A 235 18.73 12.31 3.41
C VAL A 235 18.19 12.17 4.83
N LYS A 236 17.25 13.06 5.22
CA LYS A 236 16.62 13.03 6.55
C LYS A 236 15.71 11.79 6.71
N LEU A 237 15.01 11.37 5.64
CA LEU A 237 14.23 10.15 5.64
C LEU A 237 15.13 8.92 5.84
N VAL A 238 16.22 8.83 5.08
CA VAL A 238 17.19 7.72 5.19
C VAL A 238 17.80 7.69 6.59
N ALA A 239 18.18 8.85 7.15
CA ALA A 239 18.67 8.95 8.53
C ALA A 239 17.67 8.40 9.55
N ALA A 240 16.40 8.82 9.44
CA ALA A 240 15.32 8.36 10.31
C ALA A 240 15.10 6.83 10.21
N MET A 241 15.17 6.26 9.01
CA MET A 241 15.06 4.81 8.81
C MET A 241 16.23 4.05 9.43
N MET A 242 17.47 4.54 9.26
CA MET A 242 18.70 3.89 9.74
C MET A 242 19.01 4.16 11.22
N GLY A 243 18.31 5.07 11.87
CA GLY A 243 18.59 5.47 13.25
C GLY A 243 19.88 6.23 13.45
N LYS A 244 20.36 6.92 12.42
CA LYS A 244 21.54 7.78 12.47
C LYS A 244 21.12 9.23 12.63
N ASP A 245 21.92 10.02 13.34
CA ASP A 245 21.72 11.45 13.37
C ASP A 245 21.96 12.07 11.99
N PHE A 246 21.15 13.05 11.64
CA PHE A 246 21.25 13.74 10.35
C PHE A 246 22.64 14.37 10.15
N ASP A 247 23.24 14.87 11.23
CA ASP A 247 24.56 15.51 11.21
C ASP A 247 25.68 14.52 10.87
N ASP A 248 25.58 13.27 11.28
CA ASP A 248 26.54 12.21 10.93
C ASP A 248 26.50 11.87 9.43
N LEU A 249 25.30 11.89 8.81
CA LEU A 249 25.15 11.61 7.37
C LEU A 249 25.53 12.84 6.51
N ALA A 250 25.36 14.04 7.02
CA ALA A 250 25.83 15.26 6.37
C ALA A 250 27.36 15.32 6.35
N ALA A 251 28.02 14.85 7.40
CA ALA A 251 29.48 14.75 7.49
C ALA A 251 30.07 13.77 6.45
N ILE A 252 29.40 12.64 6.21
CA ILE A 252 29.82 11.66 5.18
C ILE A 252 29.78 12.24 3.77
N LYS A 253 28.83 13.16 3.46
CA LYS A 253 28.76 13.85 2.18
C LYS A 253 29.83 14.95 1.99
N SER A 254 30.47 15.40 3.05
CA SER A 254 31.53 16.41 3.01
C SER A 254 32.93 15.81 2.85
N GLU A 255 33.09 14.50 2.94
CA GLU A 255 34.29 13.84 2.47
C GLU A 255 34.26 13.88 0.94
N GLU A 256 35.05 14.75 0.36
CA GLU A 256 35.25 14.91 -1.07
C GLU A 256 35.48 13.53 -1.71
N SER A 257 34.71 13.23 -2.77
CA SER A 257 34.99 12.05 -3.58
C SER A 257 36.49 12.08 -3.92
N PRO A 258 37.24 10.99 -3.68
CA PRO A 258 38.67 10.98 -4.01
C PRO A 258 38.82 11.39 -5.48
N VAL A 259 39.60 12.41 -5.73
CA VAL A 259 39.97 12.80 -7.10
C VAL A 259 40.86 11.69 -7.61
N PHE A 260 40.31 10.79 -8.40
CA PHE A 260 41.09 9.75 -9.09
C PHE A 260 41.99 10.44 -10.12
N THR A 261 43.27 10.19 -10.04
CA THR A 261 44.27 10.58 -11.05
C THR A 261 44.49 9.43 -12.04
N ASP A 262 45.14 9.71 -13.19
CA ASP A 262 45.42 8.67 -14.16
C ASP A 262 46.25 7.50 -13.57
N ASP A 263 46.96 7.71 -12.48
CA ASP A 263 47.72 6.69 -11.76
C ASP A 263 46.82 5.74 -10.90
N ASP A 264 45.55 6.08 -10.69
CA ASP A 264 44.59 5.29 -9.91
C ASP A 264 43.76 4.32 -10.79
N ILE A 265 44.02 4.28 -12.11
CA ILE A 265 43.32 3.41 -13.06
C ILE A 265 43.75 1.98 -12.88
N LEU A 266 42.84 1.15 -12.34
CA LEU A 266 43.07 -0.28 -12.12
C LEU A 266 42.90 -1.14 -13.39
N ILE A 267 42.17 -0.66 -14.40
CA ILE A 267 41.93 -1.36 -15.66
C ILE A 267 41.92 -0.32 -16.78
N ASP A 268 42.85 -0.43 -17.70
CA ASP A 268 42.86 0.29 -18.98
C ASP A 268 42.61 -0.71 -20.10
N ALA A 269 41.53 -0.53 -20.87
CA ALA A 269 41.15 -1.38 -22.01
C ALA A 269 41.25 -0.61 -23.32
N GLU A 270 42.44 -0.55 -23.90
CA GLU A 270 42.63 -0.07 -25.26
C GLU A 270 42.33 -1.18 -26.27
N GLY A 271 41.34 -0.95 -27.15
CA GLY A 271 41.20 -1.72 -28.38
C GLY A 271 40.30 -2.97 -28.36
N MET A 272 39.14 -2.92 -27.67
CA MET A 272 38.03 -3.88 -27.92
C MET A 272 37.05 -3.35 -28.95
#